data_2690851ae812445fa39655a4949b8ca6
#
_entry.id   2690851ae812445fa39655a4949b8ca6
#
_cell.length_a   1.000
_cell.length_b   1.000
_cell.length_c   1.000
_cell.angle_alpha   90.00
_cell.angle_beta   90.00
_cell.angle_gamma   90.00
#
_symmetry.space_group_name_H-M   'P 1'
#
loop_
_entity.id
_entity.type
_entity.pdbx_description
1 polymer ?
#
loop_
_entity_poly.entity_id
_entity_poly.type
_entity_poly.pdbx_seq_one_letter_code
_entity_poly.pdbx_strand_id
1 'polypeptide(L)'
;MKKLLFIILSSLLLSNIALAGMSDADKGKAYDCSGIYMANYFLPSGETFEYSMKEKSMASVKVLKTYALEIGIDEKEWDDGVNKGVDKHYGSKYDEAKTSACHAFVNKLVPNGEEKVKKVIQTLY
;
A
#
# COMPACT_ATOMS: atom_id res chain seq x y z
N MET A 1 34.92 23.76 16.33
CA MET A 1 34.38 22.59 17.03
C MET A 1 32.86 22.61 17.17
N LYS A 2 32.25 23.68 17.67
CA LYS A 2 30.79 23.77 17.83
C LYS A 2 30.04 23.66 16.51
N LYS A 3 30.55 24.16 15.39
CA LYS A 3 29.92 24.08 14.07
C LYS A 3 29.93 22.66 13.49
N LEU A 4 30.95 21.86 13.78
CA LEU A 4 31.06 20.49 13.32
C LEU A 4 30.05 19.58 14.04
N LEU A 5 29.87 19.78 15.35
CA LEU A 5 28.87 19.05 16.13
C LEU A 5 27.43 19.32 15.66
N PHE A 6 27.17 20.57 15.28
CA PHE A 6 25.84 20.98 14.79
C PHE A 6 25.52 20.34 13.43
N ILE A 7 26.49 20.23 12.53
CA ILE A 7 26.32 19.59 11.22
C ILE A 7 26.06 18.10 11.38
N ILE A 8 26.74 17.43 12.29
CA ILE A 8 26.54 15.99 12.56
C ILE A 8 25.14 15.74 13.12
N LEU A 9 24.66 16.61 14.02
CA LEU A 9 23.31 16.50 14.57
C LEU A 9 22.23 16.68 13.49
N SER A 10 22.41 17.62 12.57
CA SER A 10 21.49 17.86 11.46
C SER A 10 21.44 16.66 10.51
N SER A 11 22.56 16.03 10.23
CA SER A 11 22.62 14.83 9.39
C SER A 11 21.91 13.64 10.01
N LEU A 12 22.04 13.44 11.32
CA LEU A 12 21.35 12.38 12.05
C LEU A 12 19.81 12.60 12.07
N LEU A 13 19.36 13.83 12.25
CA LEU A 13 17.94 14.18 12.21
C LEU A 13 17.33 13.93 10.81
N LEU A 14 18.04 14.28 9.75
CA LEU A 14 17.62 14.03 8.37
C LEU A 14 17.55 12.54 8.07
N SER A 15 18.50 11.75 8.54
CA SER A 15 18.48 10.29 8.39
C SER A 15 17.30 9.65 9.11
N ASN A 16 16.98 10.11 10.32
CA ASN A 16 15.81 9.62 11.07
C ASN A 16 14.49 9.97 10.39
N ILE A 17 14.37 11.16 9.81
CA ILE A 17 13.18 11.57 9.04
C ILE A 17 13.03 10.70 7.79
N ALA A 18 14.12 10.40 7.08
CA ALA A 18 14.10 9.55 5.89
C ALA A 18 13.71 8.10 6.21
N LEU A 19 13.97 7.62 7.45
CA LEU A 19 13.65 6.28 7.90
C LEU A 19 12.30 6.19 8.65
N ALA A 20 11.59 7.31 8.81
CA ALA A 20 10.35 7.35 9.59
C ALA A 20 9.18 6.58 8.95
N GLY A 21 9.28 6.22 7.66
CA GLY A 21 8.27 5.41 6.98
C GLY A 21 6.93 6.13 6.77
N MET A 22 5.85 5.38 6.81
CA MET A 22 4.50 5.92 6.63
C MET A 22 4.03 6.67 7.88
N SER A 23 3.33 7.78 7.67
CA SER A 23 2.55 8.44 8.74
C SER A 23 1.39 7.52 9.17
N ASP A 24 0.82 7.77 10.35
CA ASP A 24 -0.37 7.04 10.82
C ASP A 24 -1.56 7.22 9.87
N ALA A 25 -1.72 8.40 9.30
CA ALA A 25 -2.75 8.67 8.30
C ALA A 25 -2.55 7.83 7.03
N ASP A 26 -1.32 7.73 6.53
CA ASP A 26 -1.00 6.92 5.36
C ASP A 26 -1.14 5.43 5.64
N LYS A 27 -0.76 4.96 6.83
CA LYS A 27 -1.01 3.58 7.26
C LYS A 27 -2.49 3.24 7.23
N GLY A 28 -3.32 4.07 7.85
CA GLY A 28 -4.77 3.87 7.87
C GLY A 28 -5.36 3.79 6.46
N LYS A 29 -4.91 4.68 5.58
CA LYS A 29 -5.35 4.68 4.18
C LYS A 29 -4.85 3.47 3.40
N ALA A 30 -3.63 3.02 3.65
CA ALA A 30 -3.08 1.81 3.05
C ALA A 30 -3.87 0.55 3.47
N TYR A 31 -4.27 0.47 4.73
CA TYR A 31 -5.11 -0.63 5.22
C TYR A 31 -6.50 -0.60 4.57
N ASP A 32 -7.10 0.58 4.47
CA ASP A 32 -8.41 0.76 3.83
C ASP A 32 -8.35 0.38 2.35
N CYS A 33 -7.35 0.86 1.62
CA CYS A 33 -7.13 0.51 0.22
C CYS A 33 -6.86 -0.99 0.02
N SER A 34 -6.09 -1.61 0.89
CA SER A 34 -5.86 -3.07 0.86
C SER A 34 -7.18 -3.82 1.03
N GLY A 35 -8.06 -3.36 1.92
CA GLY A 35 -9.38 -3.92 2.10
C GLY A 35 -10.25 -3.79 0.85
N ILE A 36 -10.25 -2.63 0.21
CA ILE A 36 -10.97 -2.38 -1.06
C ILE A 36 -10.45 -3.32 -2.17
N TYR A 37 -9.14 -3.43 -2.31
CA TYR A 37 -8.53 -4.32 -3.30
C TYR A 37 -8.86 -5.79 -3.07
N MET A 38 -8.85 -6.24 -1.82
CA MET A 38 -9.19 -7.62 -1.50
C MET A 38 -10.68 -7.88 -1.76
N ALA A 39 -11.57 -6.94 -1.44
CA ALA A 39 -12.98 -7.03 -1.77
C ALA A 39 -13.19 -7.15 -3.29
N ASN A 40 -12.45 -6.38 -4.08
CA ASN A 40 -12.49 -6.47 -5.54
C ASN A 40 -12.04 -7.84 -6.04
N TYR A 41 -10.97 -8.37 -5.47
CA TYR A 41 -10.43 -9.67 -5.86
C TYR A 41 -11.41 -10.83 -5.59
N PHE A 42 -12.14 -10.76 -4.48
CA PHE A 42 -13.09 -11.79 -4.06
C PHE A 42 -14.53 -11.57 -4.59
N LEU A 43 -14.73 -10.64 -5.52
CA LEU A 43 -16.05 -10.47 -6.14
C LEU A 43 -16.50 -11.76 -6.82
N PRO A 44 -17.80 -12.11 -6.69
CA PRO A 44 -18.34 -13.33 -7.31
C PRO A 44 -18.16 -13.33 -8.83
N SER A 45 -17.87 -14.50 -9.39
CA SER A 45 -17.85 -14.70 -10.83
C SER A 45 -19.25 -14.49 -11.40
N GLY A 46 -19.38 -13.62 -12.39
CA GLY A 46 -20.68 -13.28 -13.01
C GLY A 46 -21.00 -11.80 -12.93
N GLU A 47 -20.33 -11.04 -12.06
CA GLU A 47 -20.29 -9.60 -12.22
C GLU A 47 -19.30 -9.26 -13.33
N THR A 48 -19.67 -8.33 -14.18
CA THR A 48 -18.90 -7.95 -15.37
C THR A 48 -17.65 -7.16 -14.98
N PHE A 49 -16.65 -7.83 -14.42
CA PHE A 49 -15.36 -7.23 -14.17
C PHE A 49 -14.33 -7.81 -15.10
N GLU A 50 -13.55 -6.94 -15.68
CA GLU A 50 -12.39 -7.35 -16.42
C GLU A 50 -11.43 -8.09 -15.48
N TYR A 51 -10.93 -9.22 -15.90
CA TYR A 51 -9.95 -10.01 -15.17
C TYR A 51 -8.74 -9.17 -14.75
N SER A 52 -8.35 -8.21 -15.61
CA SER A 52 -7.29 -7.25 -15.34
C SER A 52 -7.50 -6.42 -14.06
N MET A 53 -8.73 -6.10 -13.70
CA MET A 53 -9.03 -5.36 -12.46
C MET A 53 -8.70 -6.20 -11.23
N LYS A 54 -9.05 -7.49 -11.23
CA LYS A 54 -8.74 -8.39 -10.11
C LYS A 54 -7.24 -8.59 -9.95
N GLU A 55 -6.52 -8.77 -11.04
CA GLU A 55 -5.06 -8.90 -11.03
C GLU A 55 -4.39 -7.65 -10.49
N LYS A 56 -4.82 -6.48 -10.95
CA LYS A 56 -4.28 -5.21 -10.50
C LYS A 56 -4.56 -4.97 -9.02
N SER A 57 -5.74 -5.35 -8.54
CA SER A 57 -6.10 -5.27 -7.12
C SER A 57 -5.18 -6.15 -6.27
N MET A 58 -5.00 -7.41 -6.63
CA MET A 58 -4.11 -8.32 -5.90
C MET A 58 -2.66 -7.86 -5.95
N ALA A 59 -2.18 -7.44 -7.10
CA ALA A 59 -0.82 -6.92 -7.25
C ALA A 59 -0.59 -5.68 -6.38
N SER A 60 -1.56 -4.79 -6.30
CA SER A 60 -1.49 -3.59 -5.47
C SER A 60 -1.39 -3.93 -3.98
N VAL A 61 -2.15 -4.92 -3.50
CA VAL A 61 -2.03 -5.42 -2.11
C VAL A 61 -0.62 -5.92 -1.83
N LYS A 62 -0.05 -6.70 -2.74
CA LYS A 62 1.32 -7.24 -2.60
C LYS A 62 2.37 -6.13 -2.59
N VAL A 63 2.23 -5.14 -3.46
CA VAL A 63 3.14 -3.99 -3.52
C VAL A 63 3.09 -3.19 -2.22
N LEU A 64 1.90 -2.93 -1.68
CA LEU A 64 1.73 -2.23 -0.41
C LEU A 64 2.39 -2.99 0.74
N LYS A 65 2.17 -4.29 0.85
CA LYS A 65 2.79 -5.12 1.89
C LYS A 65 4.31 -5.11 1.77
N THR A 66 4.84 -5.34 0.59
CA THR A 66 6.29 -5.35 0.36
C THR A 66 6.92 -4.02 0.78
N TYR A 67 6.32 -2.91 0.38
CA TYR A 67 6.80 -1.58 0.76
C TYR A 67 6.73 -1.37 2.28
N ALA A 68 5.63 -1.75 2.91
CA ALA A 68 5.46 -1.62 4.35
C ALA A 68 6.56 -2.36 5.13
N LEU A 69 6.87 -3.59 4.72
CA LEU A 69 7.93 -4.38 5.36
C LEU A 69 9.32 -3.77 5.10
N GLU A 70 9.57 -3.27 3.90
CA GLU A 70 10.84 -2.62 3.56
C GLU A 70 11.11 -1.39 4.41
N ILE A 71 10.10 -0.62 4.76
CA ILE A 71 10.24 0.58 5.60
C ILE A 71 10.16 0.28 7.10
N GLY A 72 10.11 -1.00 7.49
CA GLY A 72 10.23 -1.44 8.87
C GLY A 72 8.94 -1.61 9.66
N ILE A 73 7.77 -1.61 8.99
CA ILE A 73 6.52 -1.95 9.66
C ILE A 73 6.53 -3.45 9.98
N ASP A 74 6.18 -3.81 11.22
CA ASP A 74 6.07 -5.19 11.65
C ASP A 74 5.01 -5.92 10.83
N GLU A 75 5.31 -7.14 10.38
CA GLU A 75 4.42 -7.92 9.53
C GLU A 75 3.08 -8.20 10.20
N LYS A 76 3.10 -8.55 11.50
CA LYS A 76 1.87 -8.80 12.24
C LYS A 76 1.01 -7.54 12.36
N GLU A 77 1.63 -6.39 12.64
CA GLU A 77 0.94 -5.09 12.69
C GLU A 77 0.28 -4.79 11.35
N TRP A 78 1.01 -4.99 10.26
CA TRP A 78 0.50 -4.78 8.90
C TRP A 78 -0.68 -5.70 8.60
N ASP A 79 -0.53 -6.99 8.83
CA ASP A 79 -1.56 -7.98 8.55
C ASP A 79 -2.82 -7.74 9.38
N ASP A 80 -2.68 -7.37 10.65
CA ASP A 80 -3.81 -7.02 11.52
C ASP A 80 -4.57 -5.79 10.98
N GLY A 81 -3.84 -4.77 10.53
CA GLY A 81 -4.42 -3.58 9.92
C GLY A 81 -5.15 -3.88 8.62
N VAL A 82 -4.55 -4.66 7.74
CA VAL A 82 -5.17 -5.10 6.49
C VAL A 82 -6.43 -5.93 6.75
N ASN A 83 -6.39 -6.83 7.72
CA ASN A 83 -7.56 -7.64 8.07
C ASN A 83 -8.75 -6.79 8.53
N LYS A 84 -8.50 -5.72 9.27
CA LYS A 84 -9.56 -4.77 9.62
C LYS A 84 -10.15 -4.06 8.39
N GLY A 85 -9.30 -3.70 7.45
CA GLY A 85 -9.73 -3.12 6.17
C GLY A 85 -10.55 -4.11 5.35
N VAL A 86 -10.13 -5.36 5.31
CA VAL A 86 -10.87 -6.44 4.63
C VAL A 86 -12.23 -6.63 5.28
N ASP A 87 -12.31 -6.72 6.59
CA ASP A 87 -13.58 -6.88 7.32
C ASP A 87 -14.56 -5.74 7.01
N LYS A 88 -14.04 -4.53 6.86
CA LYS A 88 -14.86 -3.36 6.53
C LYS A 88 -15.43 -3.42 5.11
N HIS A 89 -14.67 -3.90 4.16
CA HIS A 89 -15.01 -3.82 2.73
C HIS A 89 -15.47 -5.15 2.10
N TYR A 90 -15.25 -6.27 2.76
CA TYR A 90 -15.60 -7.59 2.20
C TYR A 90 -17.08 -7.66 1.84
N GLY A 91 -17.35 -8.14 0.64
CA GLY A 91 -18.71 -8.24 0.13
C GLY A 91 -19.30 -6.94 -0.46
N SER A 92 -18.54 -5.84 -0.40
CA SER A 92 -18.98 -4.58 -1.02
C SER A 92 -18.93 -4.69 -2.54
N LYS A 93 -19.84 -3.99 -3.22
CA LYS A 93 -19.83 -3.87 -4.67
C LYS A 93 -18.57 -3.12 -5.13
N TYR A 94 -18.14 -3.43 -6.35
CA TYR A 94 -17.07 -2.68 -6.98
C TYR A 94 -17.41 -1.19 -7.08
N ASP A 95 -16.51 -0.36 -6.64
CA ASP A 95 -16.61 1.10 -6.74
C ASP A 95 -15.39 1.61 -7.49
N GLU A 96 -15.60 2.04 -8.73
CA GLU A 96 -14.52 2.51 -9.60
C GLU A 96 -13.82 3.75 -9.04
N ALA A 97 -14.58 4.68 -8.47
CA ALA A 97 -14.00 5.92 -7.93
C ALA A 97 -13.11 5.63 -6.72
N LYS A 98 -13.53 4.77 -5.82
CA LYS A 98 -12.73 4.36 -4.67
C LYS A 98 -11.49 3.59 -5.10
N THR A 99 -11.63 2.67 -6.04
CA THR A 99 -10.50 1.88 -6.55
C THR A 99 -9.48 2.76 -7.25
N SER A 100 -9.92 3.69 -8.09
CA SER A 100 -9.03 4.65 -8.76
C SER A 100 -8.31 5.56 -7.76
N ALA A 101 -8.98 6.01 -6.72
CA ALA A 101 -8.36 6.80 -5.65
C ALA A 101 -7.29 5.99 -4.91
N CYS A 102 -7.50 4.69 -4.70
CA CYS A 102 -6.51 3.80 -4.12
C CYS A 102 -5.30 3.62 -5.05
N HIS A 103 -5.51 3.48 -6.35
CA HIS A 103 -4.39 3.41 -7.30
C HIS A 103 -3.54 4.69 -7.27
N ALA A 104 -4.18 5.85 -7.26
CA ALA A 104 -3.47 7.12 -7.13
C ALA A 104 -2.68 7.21 -5.81
N PHE A 105 -3.27 6.74 -4.73
CA PHE A 105 -2.61 6.68 -3.42
C PHE A 105 -1.38 5.76 -3.43
N VAL A 106 -1.49 4.57 -3.98
CA VAL A 106 -0.37 3.62 -4.10
C VAL A 106 0.77 4.23 -4.92
N ASN A 107 0.44 4.85 -6.05
CA ASN A 107 1.44 5.46 -6.93
C ASN A 107 2.17 6.62 -6.25
N LYS A 108 1.49 7.36 -5.37
CA LYS A 108 2.09 8.45 -4.62
C LYS A 108 2.91 7.95 -3.42
N LEU A 109 2.42 6.96 -2.69
CA LEU A 109 3.05 6.44 -1.48
C LEU A 109 4.31 5.62 -1.79
N VAL A 110 4.20 4.70 -2.74
CA VAL A 110 5.27 3.73 -3.04
C VAL A 110 6.14 4.27 -4.17
N PRO A 111 7.47 4.39 -3.95
CA PRO A 111 8.38 4.79 -5.02
C PRO A 111 8.25 3.84 -6.21
N ASN A 112 8.01 4.38 -7.40
CA ASN A 112 7.74 3.62 -8.62
C ASN A 112 6.58 2.61 -8.47
N GLY A 113 5.54 3.00 -7.73
CA GLY A 113 4.43 2.11 -7.39
C GLY A 113 3.76 1.51 -8.61
N GLU A 114 3.46 2.30 -9.64
CA GLU A 114 2.83 1.82 -10.86
C GLU A 114 3.66 0.74 -11.57
N GLU A 115 4.96 0.95 -11.70
CA GLU A 115 5.88 -0.01 -12.30
C GLU A 115 5.98 -1.30 -11.47
N LYS A 116 6.00 -1.17 -10.15
CA LYS A 116 6.03 -2.33 -9.25
C LYS A 116 4.76 -3.16 -9.36
N VAL A 117 3.60 -2.52 -9.48
CA VAL A 117 2.32 -3.21 -9.70
C VAL A 117 2.34 -3.96 -11.02
N LYS A 118 2.80 -3.35 -12.10
CA LYS A 118 2.92 -4.00 -13.42
C LYS A 118 3.83 -5.24 -13.36
N LYS A 119 4.97 -5.13 -12.65
CA LYS A 119 5.89 -6.26 -12.50
C LYS A 119 5.27 -7.42 -11.73
N VAL A 120 4.52 -7.15 -10.67
CA VAL A 120 3.82 -8.19 -9.92
C VAL A 120 2.79 -8.89 -10.80
N ILE A 121 2.02 -8.14 -11.59
CA ILE A 121 1.05 -8.73 -12.53
C ILE A 121 1.73 -9.70 -13.47
N GLN A 122 2.89 -9.35 -14.01
CA GLN A 122 3.67 -10.21 -14.90
C GLN A 122 4.10 -11.53 -14.25
N THR A 123 4.27 -11.56 -12.93
CA THR A 123 4.67 -12.77 -12.20
C THR A 123 3.51 -13.67 -11.81
N LEU A 124 2.27 -13.28 -12.08
CA LEU A 124 1.08 -14.08 -11.77
C LEU A 124 0.82 -15.19 -12.81
N TYR A 125 1.59 -15.23 -13.90
CA TYR A 125 1.49 -16.20 -15.00
C TYR A 125 2.74 -17.05 -15.16
#